data_e2aa99a6e00ba6d19bb52fd4d60e3e57
#
_entry.id   e2aa99a6e00ba6d19bb52fd4d60e3e57
#
_cell.length_a   1.000
_cell.length_b   1.000
_cell.length_c   1.000
_cell.angle_alpha   90.00
_cell.angle_beta   90.00
_cell.angle_gamma   90.00
#
_symmetry.space_group_name_H-M   'P 1'
#
loop_
_entity.id
_entity.type
_entity.pdbx_description
1 polymer ?
#
loop_
_entity_poly.entity_id
_entity_poly.type
_entity_poly.pdbx_seq_one_letter_code
_entity_poly.pdbx_strand_id
1 'polypeptide(L)'
;NYEQIKKLSKKKINKKSFKKTLKIITVGRLVEQKNQITLLKAINHIKNKMNLELLIIGEGKDKEKLSQFIKDNKLDKIVKLKNYIKNPYPYILSSDIFVLSSLFEGLPNVLLEAIALKTFVISSNCPTGPAEILDNGKGGLLFKIKNYKDLANKILFFKSNTLICKKKIQHASKRLSRFDFDTNLKKYLKITYSLDG
;
A
#
# COMPACT_ATOMS: atom_id res chain seq x y z
N ASN A 1 4.12 14.43 9.18
CA ASN A 1 5.58 14.56 9.17
C ASN A 1 6.23 13.18 8.96
N TYR A 2 6.95 13.00 7.85
CA TYR A 2 7.54 11.70 7.44
C TYR A 2 8.67 11.23 8.38
N GLU A 3 9.36 12.11 9.07
CA GLU A 3 10.38 11.75 10.08
C GLU A 3 9.74 11.09 11.31
N GLN A 4 8.56 11.54 11.72
CA GLN A 4 7.81 10.90 12.79
C GLN A 4 7.39 9.48 12.42
N ILE A 5 6.95 9.25 11.18
CA ILE A 5 6.62 7.91 10.65
C ILE A 5 7.83 6.98 10.74
N LYS A 6 9.01 7.43 10.31
CA LYS A 6 10.27 6.67 10.42
C LYS A 6 10.64 6.36 11.87
N LYS A 7 10.46 7.31 12.80
CA LYS A 7 10.69 7.11 14.24
C LYS A 7 9.76 6.05 14.82
N LEU A 8 8.47 6.13 14.53
CA LEU A 8 7.45 5.18 15.01
C LEU A 8 7.59 3.79 14.41
N SER A 9 8.21 3.66 13.23
CA SER A 9 8.43 2.35 12.58
C SER A 9 9.55 1.52 13.20
N LYS A 10 10.42 2.11 14.03
CA LYS A 10 11.57 1.43 14.66
C LYS A 10 11.19 0.41 15.74
N LYS A 11 9.92 0.32 16.12
CA LYS A 11 9.45 -0.69 17.07
C LYS A 11 9.68 -2.09 16.47
N LYS A 12 10.55 -2.89 17.12
CA LYS A 12 10.96 -4.23 16.63
C LYS A 12 9.74 -5.14 16.50
N ILE A 13 9.49 -5.64 15.30
CA ILE A 13 8.68 -6.84 15.08
C ILE A 13 9.66 -8.00 14.92
N ASN A 14 9.44 -9.07 15.67
CA ASN A 14 10.26 -10.28 15.55
C ASN A 14 10.20 -10.80 14.11
N LYS A 15 11.29 -10.59 13.37
CA LYS A 15 11.47 -11.14 12.03
C LYS A 15 11.87 -12.62 12.21
N LYS A 16 10.91 -13.53 12.23
CA LYS A 16 11.22 -14.92 11.89
C LYS A 16 11.47 -14.97 10.38
N SER A 17 12.74 -15.00 10.01
CA SER A 17 13.18 -15.23 8.65
C SER A 17 12.96 -16.70 8.30
N PHE A 18 11.88 -16.99 7.59
CA PHE A 18 11.74 -18.25 6.86
C PHE A 18 11.81 -17.97 5.37
N LYS A 19 12.62 -18.79 4.64
CA LYS A 19 12.77 -18.84 3.18
C LYS A 19 11.88 -17.87 2.42
N LYS A 20 12.49 -16.78 1.92
CA LYS A 20 12.05 -15.95 0.77
C LYS A 20 10.53 -15.87 0.48
N THR A 21 9.72 -15.74 1.54
CA THR A 21 8.28 -15.52 1.45
C THR A 21 8.03 -14.05 1.16
N LEU A 22 7.27 -13.75 0.12
CA LEU A 22 6.88 -12.39 -0.23
C LEU A 22 5.84 -11.87 0.77
N LYS A 23 6.15 -10.78 1.46
CA LYS A 23 5.27 -10.17 2.47
C LYS A 23 4.51 -9.00 1.87
N ILE A 24 3.19 -9.13 1.84
CA ILE A 24 2.27 -8.13 1.31
C ILE A 24 1.45 -7.59 2.47
N ILE A 25 1.20 -6.28 2.46
CA ILE A 25 0.36 -5.62 3.47
C ILE A 25 -0.63 -4.66 2.82
N THR A 26 -1.81 -4.56 3.41
CA THR A 26 -2.76 -3.47 3.21
C THR A 26 -3.26 -2.97 4.57
N VAL A 27 -3.43 -1.66 4.69
CA VAL A 27 -3.90 -0.99 5.92
C VAL A 27 -5.01 -0.02 5.56
N GLY A 28 -6.15 -0.12 6.23
CA GLY A 28 -7.27 0.78 6.01
C GLY A 28 -8.60 0.20 6.47
N ARG A 29 -9.65 1.02 6.44
CA ARG A 29 -11.00 0.57 6.79
C ARG A 29 -11.43 -0.60 5.92
N LEU A 30 -12.12 -1.57 6.51
CA LEU A 30 -12.66 -2.73 5.78
C LEU A 30 -14.06 -2.37 5.28
N VAL A 31 -14.10 -1.64 4.19
CA VAL A 31 -15.33 -1.13 3.55
C VAL A 31 -15.23 -1.28 2.03
N GLU A 32 -16.36 -1.26 1.35
CA GLU A 32 -16.46 -1.43 -0.10
C GLU A 32 -15.51 -0.51 -0.88
N GLN A 33 -15.38 0.76 -0.46
CA GLN A 33 -14.45 1.72 -1.05
C GLN A 33 -13.03 1.19 -1.15
N LYS A 34 -12.53 0.52 -0.10
CA LYS A 34 -11.14 0.00 -0.03
C LYS A 34 -10.96 -1.31 -0.78
N ASN A 35 -12.04 -2.01 -1.10
CA ASN A 35 -12.11 -3.15 -2.03
C ASN A 35 -11.02 -4.23 -1.82
N GLN A 36 -10.77 -4.59 -0.55
CA GLN A 36 -9.77 -5.62 -0.21
C GLN A 36 -10.11 -6.99 -0.83
N ILE A 37 -11.37 -7.20 -1.22
CA ILE A 37 -11.78 -8.43 -1.90
C ILE A 37 -11.03 -8.61 -3.23
N THR A 38 -10.71 -7.54 -3.95
CA THR A 38 -9.89 -7.62 -5.18
C THR A 38 -8.48 -8.08 -4.87
N LEU A 39 -7.89 -7.64 -3.74
CA LEU A 39 -6.59 -8.13 -3.29
C LEU A 39 -6.66 -9.62 -2.91
N LEU A 40 -7.67 -10.04 -2.14
CA LEU A 40 -7.85 -11.46 -1.79
C LEU A 40 -7.99 -12.36 -3.03
N LYS A 41 -8.76 -11.93 -4.04
CA LYS A 41 -8.87 -12.63 -5.32
C LYS A 41 -7.54 -12.74 -6.06
N ALA A 42 -6.72 -11.67 -6.04
CA ALA A 42 -5.39 -11.69 -6.63
C ALA A 42 -4.45 -12.68 -5.91
N ILE A 43 -4.46 -12.67 -4.57
CA ILE A 43 -3.70 -13.63 -3.77
C ILE A 43 -4.12 -15.07 -4.05
N ASN A 44 -5.43 -15.34 -4.08
CA ASN A 44 -5.95 -16.67 -4.40
C ASN A 44 -5.49 -17.14 -5.79
N HIS A 45 -5.43 -16.24 -6.76
CA HIS A 45 -5.00 -16.54 -8.14
C HIS A 45 -3.52 -16.94 -8.24
N ILE A 46 -2.66 -16.43 -7.34
CA ILE A 46 -1.21 -16.68 -7.38
C ILE A 46 -0.68 -17.53 -6.22
N LYS A 47 -1.52 -17.98 -5.28
CA LYS A 47 -1.09 -18.71 -4.09
C LYS A 47 -0.24 -19.96 -4.35
N ASN A 48 -0.46 -20.61 -5.49
CA ASN A 48 0.28 -21.79 -5.90
C ASN A 48 1.52 -21.48 -6.76
N LYS A 49 1.73 -20.19 -7.13
CA LYS A 49 2.84 -19.78 -8.01
C LYS A 49 4.08 -19.33 -7.20
N MET A 50 3.90 -18.98 -5.93
CA MET A 50 4.97 -18.46 -5.07
C MET A 50 4.60 -18.52 -3.59
N ASN A 51 5.61 -18.59 -2.73
CA ASN A 51 5.41 -18.42 -1.30
C ASN A 51 5.14 -16.94 -0.98
N LEU A 52 3.99 -16.66 -0.39
CA LEU A 52 3.58 -15.30 -0.01
C LEU A 52 2.77 -15.30 1.29
N GLU A 53 2.77 -14.16 1.96
CA GLU A 53 1.93 -13.84 3.12
C GLU A 53 1.25 -12.51 2.88
N LEU A 54 -0.03 -12.41 3.20
CA LEU A 54 -0.79 -11.17 3.19
C LEU A 54 -1.21 -10.81 4.62
N LEU A 55 -0.91 -9.60 5.04
CA LEU A 55 -1.43 -8.99 6.25
C LEU A 55 -2.43 -7.89 5.89
N ILE A 56 -3.66 -8.04 6.36
CA ILE A 56 -4.72 -7.02 6.26
C ILE A 56 -4.91 -6.43 7.65
N ILE A 57 -4.74 -5.10 7.81
CA ILE A 57 -4.95 -4.39 9.07
C ILE A 57 -6.10 -3.41 8.91
N GLY A 58 -7.14 -3.55 9.72
CA GLY A 58 -8.25 -2.62 9.73
C GLY A 58 -9.53 -3.18 10.33
N GLU A 59 -10.53 -2.31 10.40
CA GLU A 59 -11.89 -2.62 10.84
C GLU A 59 -12.91 -2.04 9.87
N GLY A 60 -14.11 -2.61 9.88
CA GLY A 60 -15.22 -2.14 9.07
C GLY A 60 -16.20 -3.23 8.69
N LYS A 61 -17.29 -2.82 8.07
CA LYS A 61 -18.45 -3.67 7.75
C LYS A 61 -18.14 -4.87 6.85
N ASP A 62 -17.08 -4.81 6.05
CA ASP A 62 -16.70 -5.91 5.14
C ASP A 62 -15.86 -6.99 5.82
N LYS A 63 -15.56 -6.88 7.14
CA LYS A 63 -14.69 -7.82 7.85
C LYS A 63 -15.18 -9.27 7.74
N GLU A 64 -16.44 -9.51 7.98
CA GLU A 64 -17.05 -10.85 7.90
C GLU A 64 -16.97 -11.42 6.49
N LYS A 65 -17.33 -10.61 5.47
CA LYS A 65 -17.23 -10.97 4.06
C LYS A 65 -15.80 -11.37 3.66
N LEU A 66 -14.80 -10.62 4.13
CA LEU A 66 -13.39 -10.93 3.86
C LEU A 66 -12.96 -12.21 4.58
N SER A 67 -13.38 -12.39 5.83
CA SER A 67 -13.09 -13.61 6.62
C SER A 67 -13.72 -14.84 5.97
N GLN A 68 -14.96 -14.73 5.50
CA GLN A 68 -15.64 -15.83 4.80
C GLN A 68 -14.90 -16.19 3.50
N PHE A 69 -14.52 -15.19 2.68
CA PHE A 69 -13.74 -15.43 1.47
C PHE A 69 -12.40 -16.14 1.74
N ILE A 70 -11.71 -15.77 2.83
CA ILE A 70 -10.45 -16.40 3.25
C ILE A 70 -10.68 -17.89 3.53
N LYS A 71 -11.71 -18.25 4.30
CA LYS A 71 -12.06 -19.63 4.64
C LYS A 71 -12.45 -20.44 3.40
N ASP A 72 -13.38 -19.95 2.59
CA ASP A 72 -13.90 -20.62 1.41
C ASP A 72 -12.80 -20.95 0.39
N ASN A 73 -11.78 -20.10 0.32
CA ASN A 73 -10.66 -20.27 -0.61
C ASN A 73 -9.42 -20.90 0.04
N LYS A 74 -9.51 -21.38 1.29
CA LYS A 74 -8.41 -22.02 2.03
C LYS A 74 -7.15 -21.13 2.08
N LEU A 75 -7.34 -19.85 2.40
CA LEU A 75 -6.26 -18.86 2.48
C LEU A 75 -5.75 -18.61 3.90
N ASP A 76 -6.27 -19.30 4.92
CA ASP A 76 -5.99 -19.07 6.35
C ASP A 76 -4.49 -19.17 6.70
N LYS A 77 -3.75 -20.01 5.98
CA LYS A 77 -2.30 -20.14 6.16
C LYS A 77 -1.48 -19.01 5.53
N ILE A 78 -2.09 -18.26 4.60
CA ILE A 78 -1.44 -17.23 3.79
C ILE A 78 -1.88 -15.83 4.23
N VAL A 79 -3.16 -15.65 4.59
CA VAL A 79 -3.76 -14.35 4.90
C VAL A 79 -4.02 -14.22 6.38
N LYS A 80 -3.55 -13.11 6.97
CA LYS A 80 -3.85 -12.72 8.35
C LYS A 80 -4.66 -11.44 8.34
N LEU A 81 -5.85 -11.50 8.93
CA LEU A 81 -6.72 -10.34 9.15
C LEU A 81 -6.57 -9.87 10.60
N LYS A 82 -6.12 -8.65 10.79
CA LYS A 82 -5.97 -8.01 12.11
C LYS A 82 -6.91 -6.82 12.23
N ASN A 83 -7.39 -6.58 13.44
CA ASN A 83 -8.15 -5.40 13.80
C ASN A 83 -7.30 -4.13 13.63
N TYR A 84 -7.91 -2.97 13.81
CA TYR A 84 -7.21 -1.69 13.82
C TYR A 84 -6.00 -1.72 14.77
N ILE A 85 -4.90 -1.17 14.28
CA ILE A 85 -3.65 -1.00 15.03
C ILE A 85 -3.27 0.47 14.98
N LYS A 86 -3.15 1.12 16.15
CA LYS A 86 -2.79 2.55 16.27
C LYS A 86 -1.48 2.91 15.56
N ASN A 87 -0.49 2.02 15.59
CA ASN A 87 0.79 2.22 14.89
C ASN A 87 1.06 1.05 13.91
N PRO A 88 0.61 1.14 12.64
CA PRO A 88 0.86 0.10 11.64
C PRO A 88 2.25 0.17 11.00
N TYR A 89 3.02 1.24 11.22
CA TYR A 89 4.28 1.51 10.52
C TYR A 89 5.33 0.40 10.63
N PRO A 90 5.54 -0.26 11.78
CA PRO A 90 6.47 -1.38 11.87
C PRO A 90 6.07 -2.55 10.95
N TYR A 91 4.76 -2.80 10.78
CA TYR A 91 4.24 -3.84 9.89
C TYR A 91 4.44 -3.45 8.42
N ILE A 92 4.20 -2.18 8.06
CA ILE A 92 4.45 -1.68 6.70
C ILE A 92 5.94 -1.78 6.38
N LEU A 93 6.82 -1.31 7.26
CA LEU A 93 8.27 -1.36 7.09
C LEU A 93 8.80 -2.81 6.94
N SER A 94 8.17 -3.78 7.60
CA SER A 94 8.58 -5.19 7.54
C SER A 94 8.02 -5.96 6.35
N SER A 95 7.20 -5.31 5.51
CA SER A 95 6.59 -5.88 4.32
C SER A 95 7.37 -5.49 3.06
N ASP A 96 7.31 -6.35 2.03
CA ASP A 96 7.95 -6.10 0.74
C ASP A 96 7.07 -5.20 -0.14
N ILE A 97 5.74 -5.41 -0.09
CA ILE A 97 4.76 -4.70 -0.90
C ILE A 97 3.63 -4.17 -0.03
N PHE A 98 3.30 -2.90 -0.21
CA PHE A 98 2.05 -2.29 0.23
C PHE A 98 1.06 -2.26 -0.94
N VAL A 99 -0.17 -2.74 -0.74
CA VAL A 99 -1.22 -2.72 -1.77
C VAL A 99 -2.37 -1.82 -1.34
N LEU A 100 -2.76 -0.90 -2.22
CA LEU A 100 -3.98 -0.12 -2.13
C LEU A 100 -4.94 -0.56 -3.24
N SER A 101 -6.08 -1.17 -2.90
CA SER A 101 -7.03 -1.75 -3.86
C SER A 101 -8.30 -0.93 -4.05
N SER A 102 -8.31 0.31 -3.59
CA SER A 102 -9.49 1.17 -3.51
C SER A 102 -10.20 1.40 -4.84
N LEU A 103 -11.50 1.63 -4.76
CA LEU A 103 -12.34 2.02 -5.92
C LEU A 103 -12.18 3.51 -6.24
N PHE A 104 -12.04 4.33 -5.21
CA PHE A 104 -11.81 5.76 -5.28
C PHE A 104 -11.06 6.24 -4.03
N GLU A 105 -10.27 7.30 -4.18
CA GLU A 105 -9.54 7.97 -3.11
C GLU A 105 -9.57 9.49 -3.36
N GLY A 106 -9.26 10.26 -2.32
CA GLY A 106 -8.74 11.62 -2.49
C GLY A 106 -7.21 11.56 -2.49
N LEU A 107 -6.59 11.96 -1.38
CA LEU A 107 -5.15 11.78 -1.14
C LEU A 107 -4.95 10.64 -0.12
N PRO A 108 -4.62 9.41 -0.54
CA PRO A 108 -4.48 8.28 0.37
C PRO A 108 -3.19 8.39 1.20
N ASN A 109 -3.28 8.95 2.41
CA ASN A 109 -2.13 9.14 3.31
C ASN A 109 -1.34 7.85 3.54
N VAL A 110 -2.02 6.71 3.65
CA VAL A 110 -1.35 5.41 3.87
C VAL A 110 -0.41 5.04 2.72
N LEU A 111 -0.67 5.53 1.51
CA LEU A 111 0.21 5.35 0.36
C LEU A 111 1.49 6.17 0.53
N LEU A 112 1.37 7.42 0.98
CA LEU A 112 2.50 8.30 1.29
C LEU A 112 3.33 7.73 2.45
N GLU A 113 2.67 7.17 3.47
CA GLU A 113 3.30 6.51 4.60
C GLU A 113 4.14 5.30 4.16
N ALA A 114 3.58 4.45 3.28
CA ALA A 114 4.30 3.31 2.74
C ALA A 114 5.55 3.74 1.92
N ILE A 115 5.44 4.81 1.12
CA ILE A 115 6.57 5.38 0.37
C ILE A 115 7.62 5.95 1.31
N ALA A 116 7.22 6.67 2.38
CA ALA A 116 8.13 7.22 3.39
C ALA A 116 8.94 6.11 4.09
N LEU A 117 8.34 4.94 4.28
CA LEU A 117 8.94 3.73 4.83
C LEU A 117 9.74 2.92 3.80
N LYS A 118 9.79 3.38 2.52
CA LYS A 118 10.46 2.69 1.42
C LYS A 118 9.91 1.28 1.15
N THR A 119 8.65 1.04 1.50
CA THR A 119 7.91 -0.17 1.12
C THR A 119 7.41 -0.01 -0.31
N PHE A 120 7.59 -1.02 -1.16
CA PHE A 120 7.13 -0.93 -2.54
C PHE A 120 5.61 -0.84 -2.62
N VAL A 121 5.11 0.00 -3.52
CA VAL A 121 3.69 0.28 -3.62
C VAL A 121 3.10 -0.25 -4.93
N ILE A 122 1.96 -0.97 -4.80
CA ILE A 122 1.07 -1.31 -5.91
C ILE A 122 -0.30 -0.73 -5.57
N SER A 123 -0.85 0.11 -6.44
CA SER A 123 -2.14 0.76 -6.20
C SER A 123 -3.10 0.55 -7.37
N SER A 124 -4.40 0.49 -7.05
CA SER A 124 -5.42 0.68 -8.09
C SER A 124 -5.25 2.05 -8.74
N ASN A 125 -5.44 2.11 -10.05
CA ASN A 125 -5.47 3.37 -10.80
C ASN A 125 -6.88 4.00 -10.69
N CYS A 126 -7.31 4.26 -9.44
CA CYS A 126 -8.59 4.90 -9.18
C CYS A 126 -8.51 6.41 -9.40
N PRO A 127 -9.66 7.09 -9.63
CA PRO A 127 -9.70 8.53 -9.77
C PRO A 127 -9.07 9.22 -8.59
N THR A 128 -8.26 10.23 -8.84
CA THR A 128 -7.51 11.07 -7.89
C THR A 128 -6.52 10.32 -6.98
N GLY A 129 -5.47 10.97 -6.58
CA GLY A 129 -4.47 10.54 -5.60
C GLY A 129 -3.45 9.51 -6.07
N PRO A 130 -3.78 8.23 -6.28
CA PRO A 130 -2.74 7.21 -6.52
C PRO A 130 -1.87 7.46 -7.75
N ALA A 131 -2.44 7.84 -8.89
CA ALA A 131 -1.69 8.14 -10.11
C ALA A 131 -0.76 9.34 -9.90
N GLU A 132 -1.23 10.39 -9.22
CA GLU A 132 -0.46 11.58 -8.88
C GLU A 132 0.69 11.24 -7.93
N ILE A 133 0.41 10.52 -6.83
CA ILE A 133 1.41 10.11 -5.84
C ILE A 133 2.51 9.27 -6.50
N LEU A 134 2.13 8.32 -7.34
CA LEU A 134 3.04 7.42 -8.02
C LEU A 134 3.63 7.97 -9.33
N ASP A 135 3.37 9.25 -9.64
CA ASP A 135 3.86 9.90 -10.87
C ASP A 135 3.55 9.04 -12.11
N ASN A 136 2.26 8.70 -12.28
CA ASN A 136 1.77 7.85 -13.37
C ASN A 136 2.52 6.51 -13.50
N GLY A 137 2.86 5.90 -12.35
CA GLY A 137 3.52 4.61 -12.29
C GLY A 137 5.05 4.64 -12.28
N LYS A 138 5.70 5.83 -12.33
CA LYS A 138 7.15 5.95 -12.18
C LYS A 138 7.62 5.61 -10.76
N GLY A 139 6.77 5.88 -9.75
CA GLY A 139 7.05 5.67 -8.32
C GLY A 139 6.53 4.35 -7.74
N GLY A 140 5.83 3.53 -8.52
CA GLY A 140 5.22 2.27 -8.10
C GLY A 140 4.58 1.56 -9.27
N LEU A 141 3.62 0.67 -9.02
CA LEU A 141 2.84 0.04 -10.07
C LEU A 141 1.36 0.38 -9.89
N LEU A 142 0.69 0.66 -11.01
CA LEU A 142 -0.74 0.90 -11.07
C LEU A 142 -1.43 -0.30 -11.74
N PHE A 143 -2.59 -0.69 -11.23
CA PHE A 143 -3.42 -1.74 -11.81
C PHE A 143 -4.86 -1.25 -12.04
N LYS A 144 -5.58 -1.86 -12.99
CA LYS A 144 -6.96 -1.50 -13.32
C LYS A 144 -7.90 -1.80 -12.15
N ILE A 145 -8.76 -0.85 -11.80
CA ILE A 145 -9.75 -0.98 -10.72
C ILE A 145 -10.54 -2.29 -10.86
N LYS A 146 -10.78 -2.99 -9.73
CA LYS A 146 -11.48 -4.28 -9.65
C LYS A 146 -10.81 -5.43 -10.43
N ASN A 147 -9.73 -5.20 -11.15
CA ASN A 147 -9.05 -6.23 -11.93
C ASN A 147 -8.01 -6.99 -11.09
N TYR A 148 -8.46 -8.06 -10.43
CA TYR A 148 -7.59 -8.89 -9.60
C TYR A 148 -6.49 -9.62 -10.40
N LYS A 149 -6.71 -9.93 -11.70
CA LYS A 149 -5.70 -10.56 -12.56
C LYS A 149 -4.57 -9.59 -12.87
N ASP A 150 -4.89 -8.32 -13.13
CA ASP A 150 -3.87 -7.28 -13.34
C ASP A 150 -3.08 -7.05 -12.04
N LEU A 151 -3.75 -6.95 -10.88
CA LEU A 151 -3.04 -6.87 -9.57
C LEU A 151 -2.12 -8.08 -9.36
N ALA A 152 -2.58 -9.28 -9.63
CA ALA A 152 -1.78 -10.49 -9.53
C ALA A 152 -0.52 -10.42 -10.41
N ASN A 153 -0.66 -9.96 -11.67
CA ASN A 153 0.45 -9.77 -12.59
C ASN A 153 1.45 -8.70 -12.07
N LYS A 154 0.99 -7.61 -11.44
CA LYS A 154 1.87 -6.60 -10.81
C LYS A 154 2.65 -7.18 -9.63
N ILE A 155 2.03 -8.06 -8.82
CA ILE A 155 2.72 -8.75 -7.73
C ILE A 155 3.79 -9.70 -8.27
N LEU A 156 3.47 -10.48 -9.31
CA LEU A 156 4.45 -11.35 -9.99
C LEU A 156 5.59 -10.55 -10.61
N PHE A 157 5.28 -9.43 -11.26
CA PHE A 157 6.27 -8.52 -11.83
C PHE A 157 7.27 -8.02 -10.77
N PHE A 158 6.79 -7.62 -9.58
CA PHE A 158 7.66 -7.20 -8.48
C PHE A 158 8.69 -8.27 -8.14
N LYS A 159 8.25 -9.53 -8.06
CA LYS A 159 9.13 -10.66 -7.72
C LYS A 159 10.24 -10.87 -8.75
N SER A 160 9.93 -10.71 -10.03
CA SER A 160 10.87 -10.95 -11.13
C SER A 160 11.73 -9.72 -11.48
N ASN A 161 11.35 -8.50 -11.04
CA ASN A 161 11.95 -7.24 -11.47
C ASN A 161 12.42 -6.36 -10.30
N THR A 162 13.12 -6.93 -9.33
CA THR A 162 13.48 -6.26 -8.08
C THR A 162 14.30 -4.98 -8.28
N LEU A 163 15.20 -4.93 -9.28
CA LEU A 163 16.01 -3.75 -9.58
C LEU A 163 15.16 -2.59 -10.10
N ILE A 164 14.22 -2.88 -11.00
CA ILE A 164 13.27 -1.87 -11.51
C ILE A 164 12.42 -1.33 -10.36
N CYS A 165 11.93 -2.22 -9.51
CA CYS A 165 11.12 -1.85 -8.35
C CYS A 165 11.91 -1.00 -7.34
N LYS A 166 13.20 -1.28 -7.10
CA LYS A 166 14.07 -0.42 -6.26
C LYS A 166 14.21 0.99 -6.84
N LYS A 167 14.39 1.14 -8.16
CA LYS A 167 14.44 2.46 -8.80
C LYS A 167 13.12 3.21 -8.64
N LYS A 168 11.97 2.53 -8.78
CA LYS A 168 10.64 3.13 -8.55
C LYS A 168 10.45 3.62 -7.10
N ILE A 169 10.85 2.82 -6.09
CA ILE A 169 10.83 3.25 -4.68
C ILE A 169 11.66 4.52 -4.48
N GLN A 170 12.86 4.56 -5.04
CA GLN A 170 13.74 5.73 -4.95
C GLN A 170 13.10 6.97 -5.59
N HIS A 171 12.48 6.81 -6.77
CA HIS A 171 11.76 7.88 -7.45
C HIS A 171 10.63 8.44 -6.59
N ALA A 172 9.75 7.57 -6.05
CA ALA A 172 8.66 7.99 -5.18
C ALA A 172 9.16 8.70 -3.92
N SER A 173 10.18 8.14 -3.26
CA SER A 173 10.74 8.69 -2.02
C SER A 173 11.33 10.10 -2.21
N LYS A 174 11.99 10.35 -3.34
CA LYS A 174 12.54 11.69 -3.67
C LYS A 174 11.45 12.73 -3.88
N ARG A 175 10.26 12.33 -4.27
CA ARG A 175 9.15 13.22 -4.61
C ARG A 175 8.11 13.39 -3.49
N LEU A 176 8.32 12.77 -2.33
CA LEU A 176 7.39 12.86 -1.19
C LEU A 176 7.16 14.30 -0.69
N SER A 177 8.16 15.17 -0.79
CA SER A 177 8.04 16.57 -0.37
C SER A 177 6.92 17.34 -1.09
N ARG A 178 6.48 16.88 -2.27
CA ARG A 178 5.31 17.48 -2.98
C ARG A 178 4.02 17.39 -2.19
N PHE A 179 3.92 16.41 -1.27
CA PHE A 179 2.75 16.14 -0.45
C PHE A 179 2.96 16.55 1.02
N ASP A 180 4.06 17.24 1.32
CA ASP A 180 4.33 17.75 2.66
C ASP A 180 3.45 18.97 2.96
N PHE A 181 2.77 18.95 4.10
CA PHE A 181 1.86 20.01 4.49
C PHE A 181 2.54 21.37 4.58
N ASP A 182 3.69 21.44 5.28
CA ASP A 182 4.40 22.70 5.50
C ASP A 182 4.91 23.30 4.17
N THR A 183 5.38 22.43 3.28
CA THR A 183 5.83 22.82 1.93
C THR A 183 4.67 23.39 1.11
N ASN A 184 3.51 22.76 1.16
CA ASN A 184 2.34 23.22 0.40
C ASN A 184 1.71 24.47 1.01
N LEU A 185 1.65 24.56 2.34
CA LEU A 185 1.18 25.76 3.04
C LEU A 185 2.01 26.99 2.66
N LYS A 186 3.36 26.88 2.67
CA LYS A 186 4.24 27.97 2.25
C LYS A 186 3.99 28.43 0.80
N LYS A 187 3.75 27.47 -0.11
CA LYS A 187 3.40 27.82 -1.50
C LYS A 187 2.06 28.54 -1.59
N TYR A 188 1.06 28.07 -0.86
CA TYR A 188 -0.26 28.66 -0.83
C TYR A 188 -0.20 30.11 -0.31
N LEU A 189 0.45 30.33 0.85
CA LEU A 189 0.61 31.66 1.41
C LEU A 189 1.36 32.61 0.47
N LYS A 190 2.41 32.12 -0.23
CA LYS A 190 3.11 32.93 -1.22
C LYS A 190 2.21 33.40 -2.35
N ILE A 191 1.29 32.56 -2.82
CA ILE A 191 0.33 32.90 -3.88
C ILE A 191 -0.68 33.93 -3.37
N THR A 192 -1.24 33.74 -2.17
CA THR A 192 -2.21 34.68 -1.60
C THR A 192 -1.61 36.06 -1.40
N TYR A 193 -0.41 36.15 -0.80
CA TYR A 193 0.27 37.45 -0.62
C TYR A 193 0.72 38.11 -1.92
N SER A 194 0.84 37.38 -3.04
CA SER A 194 1.14 37.98 -4.35
C SER A 194 -0.09 38.49 -5.09
N LEU A 195 -1.30 38.18 -4.59
CA LEU A 195 -2.56 38.68 -5.17
C LEU A 195 -3.07 39.96 -4.46
N ASP A 196 -2.54 40.26 -3.27
CA ASP A 196 -2.90 41.43 -2.47
C ASP A 196 -1.98 42.66 -2.73
N GLY A 197 -1.08 42.59 -3.70
CA GLY A 197 -0.18 43.68 -4.14
C GLY A 197 -0.38 43.97 -5.62
#